data_7672f89e937203046f91d6734ddc294f
#
_entry.id   7672f89e937203046f91d6734ddc294f
#
_cell.length_a   1.000
_cell.length_b   1.000
_cell.length_c   1.000
_cell.angle_alpha   90.00
_cell.angle_beta   90.00
_cell.angle_gamma   90.00
#
_symmetry.space_group_name_H-M   'P 1'
#
loop_
_entity.id
_entity.type
_entity.pdbx_description
1 polymer ?
#
loop_
_entity_poly.entity_id
_entity_poly.type
_entity_poly.pdbx_seq_one_letter_code
_entity_poly.pdbx_strand_id
1 'polypeptide(L)'
;MDLEDIRDLAKTNQLNQLSQLIDKYIIPQELEKKTNAEVSTPYKLRQEMLDKIPTDFWTKPHTVFEPCSGKGGFVIDIIDRFMTGLTDSYPDEKQRYKIIVDQCLYFSDINPTNIFICQLLIDPYNEYKLNYNEGDTLKLDITTKWDIAGFDAIIGNPPYNEDPTNTNDPHMKPVYQNWIYKFSKISIILLFITPSKWFTSQDILLYKLRDYMKNCKIEFIIHYANDNVFKNVTIKGGVSYFLINKKFGGETTFNNIQIDLKKYDIILEPKYYKFISIIYKYFEINLSKLYCSQGTFLNSKTEKELNNNTNDILCYVSKNKGLKKYLEKNKINKDYNYWKIITPAAAYKGSSGFSNLYILNNYEIHSRSYVSFKVNNLEEAESLLSYMTCKLTHILLSIRKQTHNLCNSDVFKWIPLVPLDRKWNNIILHKYFNLNDEHIDFINTIKLDGKYI
;
A
#
# COMPACT_ATOMS: atom_id res chain seq x y z
N MET A 1 -16.18 27.11 -10.94
CA MET A 1 -16.56 26.92 -12.35
C MET A 1 -17.96 26.37 -12.35
N ASP A 2 -18.86 27.02 -13.04
CA ASP A 2 -20.23 26.54 -13.19
C ASP A 2 -20.36 25.55 -14.37
N LEU A 3 -21.58 25.04 -14.59
CA LEU A 3 -21.84 24.03 -15.62
C LEU A 3 -21.72 24.57 -17.04
N GLU A 4 -22.00 25.85 -17.25
CA GLU A 4 -21.82 26.50 -18.55
C GLU A 4 -20.35 26.68 -18.89
N ASP A 5 -19.54 27.06 -17.91
CA ASP A 5 -18.08 27.13 -18.06
C ASP A 5 -17.50 25.78 -18.49
N ILE A 6 -17.98 24.66 -17.90
CA ILE A 6 -17.53 23.30 -18.25
C ILE A 6 -17.92 22.95 -19.69
N ARG A 7 -19.16 23.26 -20.07
CA ARG A 7 -19.66 23.06 -21.44
C ARG A 7 -18.87 23.86 -22.47
N ASP A 8 -18.54 25.09 -22.16
CA ASP A 8 -17.76 25.94 -23.05
C ASP A 8 -16.31 25.50 -23.18
N LEU A 9 -15.72 24.98 -22.09
CA LEU A 9 -14.41 24.30 -22.15
C LEU A 9 -14.45 23.10 -23.11
N ALA A 10 -15.49 22.27 -23.02
CA ALA A 10 -15.64 21.09 -23.88
C ALA A 10 -15.80 21.46 -25.37
N LYS A 11 -16.49 22.57 -25.67
CA LYS A 11 -16.71 23.05 -27.03
C LYS A 11 -15.48 23.70 -27.68
N THR A 12 -14.61 24.30 -26.88
CA THR A 12 -13.55 25.20 -27.36
C THR A 12 -12.16 24.61 -27.35
N ASN A 13 -11.95 23.47 -26.68
CA ASN A 13 -10.63 22.86 -26.49
C ASN A 13 -10.51 21.50 -27.15
N GLN A 14 -9.31 21.19 -27.62
CA GLN A 14 -8.95 19.82 -28.04
C GLN A 14 -8.89 18.87 -26.82
N LEU A 15 -9.10 17.57 -27.03
CA LEU A 15 -9.19 16.57 -25.96
C LEU A 15 -8.00 16.58 -24.98
N ASN A 16 -6.77 16.66 -25.51
CA ASN A 16 -5.55 16.71 -24.69
C ASN A 16 -5.46 17.99 -23.83
N GLN A 17 -5.92 19.13 -24.36
CA GLN A 17 -6.01 20.39 -23.62
C GLN A 17 -7.11 20.31 -22.58
N LEU A 18 -8.28 19.78 -22.96
CA LEU A 18 -9.42 19.60 -22.06
C LEU A 18 -9.04 18.75 -20.86
N SER A 19 -8.32 17.63 -21.05
CA SER A 19 -7.85 16.77 -19.98
C SER A 19 -6.93 17.49 -18.99
N GLN A 20 -6.05 18.37 -19.45
CA GLN A 20 -5.21 19.19 -18.56
C GLN A 20 -6.00 20.26 -17.82
N LEU A 21 -7.03 20.83 -18.45
CA LEU A 21 -7.89 21.84 -17.83
C LEU A 21 -8.80 21.26 -16.75
N ILE A 22 -9.21 19.99 -16.87
CA ILE A 22 -9.92 19.26 -15.81
C ILE A 22 -9.12 19.30 -14.52
N ASP A 23 -7.84 18.95 -14.54
CA ASP A 23 -6.96 18.94 -13.37
C ASP A 23 -6.81 20.34 -12.75
N LYS A 24 -6.91 21.39 -13.54
CA LYS A 24 -6.71 22.76 -13.10
C LYS A 24 -7.98 23.41 -12.55
N TYR A 25 -9.13 23.16 -13.17
CA TYR A 25 -10.35 23.92 -12.93
C TYR A 25 -11.48 23.08 -12.33
N ILE A 26 -11.50 21.77 -12.57
CA ILE A 26 -12.55 20.88 -12.07
C ILE A 26 -12.00 20.04 -10.91
N ILE A 27 -11.63 20.70 -9.82
CA ILE A 27 -11.04 20.06 -8.64
C ILE A 27 -12.14 19.58 -7.70
N PRO A 28 -12.07 18.33 -7.15
CA PRO A 28 -12.99 17.85 -6.13
C PRO A 28 -13.05 18.80 -4.94
N GLN A 29 -14.26 19.13 -4.48
CA GLN A 29 -14.45 19.97 -3.30
C GLN A 29 -14.06 19.22 -2.02
N GLU A 30 -13.81 19.96 -0.94
CA GLU A 30 -13.44 19.36 0.36
C GLU A 30 -14.51 18.41 0.91
N LEU A 31 -15.79 18.65 0.60
CA LEU A 31 -16.87 17.75 0.98
C LEU A 31 -16.77 16.43 0.18
N GLU A 32 -16.57 16.49 -1.12
CA GLU A 32 -16.43 15.30 -2.00
C GLU A 32 -15.21 14.45 -1.61
N LYS A 33 -14.10 15.08 -1.23
CA LYS A 33 -12.92 14.40 -0.70
C LYS A 33 -13.20 13.65 0.61
N LYS A 34 -14.06 14.22 1.47
CA LYS A 34 -14.39 13.64 2.77
C LYS A 34 -15.47 12.57 2.68
N THR A 35 -16.49 12.75 1.86
CA THR A 35 -17.64 11.84 1.75
C THR A 35 -17.42 10.71 0.76
N ASN A 36 -16.76 10.99 -0.38
CA ASN A 36 -16.60 10.03 -1.48
C ASN A 36 -15.15 9.55 -1.64
N ALA A 37 -14.22 9.98 -0.75
CA ALA A 37 -12.78 9.72 -0.86
C ALA A 37 -12.20 10.09 -2.24
N GLU A 38 -12.79 11.11 -2.90
CA GLU A 38 -12.46 11.49 -4.27
C GLU A 38 -11.08 12.16 -4.34
N VAL A 39 -10.16 11.51 -5.05
CA VAL A 39 -8.81 12.03 -5.32
C VAL A 39 -8.55 11.93 -6.81
N SER A 40 -8.49 13.08 -7.48
CA SER A 40 -8.19 13.14 -8.92
C SER A 40 -6.78 12.63 -9.21
N THR A 41 -6.66 11.74 -10.18
CA THR A 41 -5.36 11.28 -10.69
C THR A 41 -4.78 12.36 -11.61
N PRO A 42 -3.57 12.91 -11.32
CA PRO A 42 -2.99 13.98 -12.12
C PRO A 42 -2.79 13.55 -13.59
N TYR A 43 -3.00 14.49 -14.52
CA TYR A 43 -2.86 14.25 -15.97
C TYR A 43 -1.58 13.49 -16.35
N LYS A 44 -0.43 13.96 -15.85
CA LYS A 44 0.87 13.34 -16.15
C LYS A 44 0.92 11.86 -15.73
N LEU A 45 0.31 11.52 -14.60
CA LEU A 45 0.26 10.14 -14.12
C LEU A 45 -0.73 9.30 -14.93
N ARG A 46 -1.87 9.87 -15.32
CA ARG A 46 -2.82 9.18 -16.21
C ARG A 46 -2.17 8.82 -17.55
N GLN A 47 -1.42 9.77 -18.15
CA GLN A 47 -0.67 9.49 -19.38
C GLN A 47 0.36 8.38 -19.18
N GLU A 48 1.15 8.42 -18.10
CA GLU A 48 2.12 7.38 -17.79
C GLU A 48 1.47 6.00 -17.62
N MET A 49 0.31 5.94 -16.98
CA MET A 49 -0.46 4.70 -16.84
C MET A 49 -0.95 4.18 -18.19
N LEU A 50 -1.55 5.04 -19.01
CA LEU A 50 -2.08 4.67 -20.33
C LEU A 50 -0.98 4.24 -21.31
N ASP A 51 0.23 4.78 -21.19
CA ASP A 51 1.41 4.37 -21.97
C ASP A 51 1.86 2.93 -21.66
N LYS A 52 1.37 2.31 -20.57
CA LYS A 52 1.61 0.88 -20.29
C LYS A 52 0.69 -0.05 -21.07
N ILE A 53 -0.37 0.45 -21.67
CA ILE A 53 -1.23 -0.32 -22.57
C ILE A 53 -0.56 -0.31 -23.95
N PRO A 54 -0.37 -1.47 -24.60
CA PRO A 54 0.27 -1.54 -25.91
C PRO A 54 -0.40 -0.61 -26.94
N THR A 55 0.39 0.05 -27.76
CA THR A 55 -0.11 1.05 -28.72
C THR A 55 -1.12 0.46 -29.73
N ASP A 56 -0.93 -0.79 -30.13
CA ASP A 56 -1.82 -1.51 -31.03
C ASP A 56 -3.22 -1.78 -30.45
N PHE A 57 -3.36 -1.75 -29.12
CA PHE A 57 -4.67 -1.82 -28.47
C PHE A 57 -5.59 -0.68 -28.94
N TRP A 58 -5.06 0.52 -29.10
CA TRP A 58 -5.84 1.70 -29.47
C TRP A 58 -6.18 1.77 -30.98
N THR A 59 -5.59 0.91 -31.81
CA THR A 59 -5.79 0.91 -33.29
C THR A 59 -7.04 0.14 -33.73
N LYS A 60 -7.76 -0.47 -32.79
CA LYS A 60 -9.02 -1.19 -33.03
C LYS A 60 -10.07 -0.79 -31.99
N PRO A 61 -11.36 -0.85 -32.32
CA PRO A 61 -12.41 -0.65 -31.32
C PRO A 61 -12.35 -1.74 -30.25
N HIS A 62 -11.99 -1.34 -29.04
CA HIS A 62 -11.98 -2.17 -27.86
C HIS A 62 -12.88 -1.55 -26.79
N THR A 63 -13.55 -2.37 -25.99
CA THR A 63 -14.37 -1.90 -24.88
C THR A 63 -13.50 -1.54 -23.67
N VAL A 64 -13.56 -0.28 -23.25
CA VAL A 64 -12.81 0.25 -22.09
C VAL A 64 -13.78 0.81 -21.07
N PHE A 65 -13.63 0.38 -19.82
CA PHE A 65 -14.46 0.83 -18.71
C PHE A 65 -13.65 1.59 -17.65
N GLU A 66 -14.11 2.79 -17.33
CA GLU A 66 -13.67 3.57 -16.16
C GLU A 66 -14.71 3.44 -15.04
N PRO A 67 -14.46 2.62 -14.01
CA PRO A 67 -15.48 2.26 -13.03
C PRO A 67 -15.69 3.30 -11.91
N CYS A 68 -14.88 4.36 -11.86
CA CYS A 68 -14.93 5.42 -10.86
C CYS A 68 -14.44 6.74 -11.46
N SER A 69 -15.22 7.23 -12.46
CA SER A 69 -14.78 8.24 -13.42
C SER A 69 -14.43 9.60 -12.82
N GLY A 70 -14.89 9.91 -11.59
CA GLY A 70 -14.67 11.21 -10.99
C GLY A 70 -15.08 12.33 -11.95
N LYS A 71 -14.22 13.32 -12.09
CA LYS A 71 -14.47 14.46 -12.99
C LYS A 71 -14.09 14.18 -14.47
N GLY A 72 -13.92 12.91 -14.88
CA GLY A 72 -13.75 12.52 -16.27
C GLY A 72 -12.32 12.53 -16.82
N GLY A 73 -11.30 12.66 -15.98
CA GLY A 73 -9.91 12.73 -16.43
C GLY A 73 -9.50 11.54 -17.29
N PHE A 74 -9.60 10.30 -16.80
CA PHE A 74 -9.32 9.11 -17.60
C PHE A 74 -10.28 8.93 -18.78
N VAL A 75 -11.53 9.32 -18.62
CA VAL A 75 -12.55 9.23 -19.67
C VAL A 75 -12.11 10.00 -20.93
N ILE A 76 -11.70 11.25 -20.76
CA ILE A 76 -11.20 12.10 -21.87
C ILE A 76 -9.88 11.56 -22.44
N ASP A 77 -8.97 11.10 -21.58
CA ASP A 77 -7.68 10.54 -22.03
C ASP A 77 -7.88 9.26 -22.86
N ILE A 78 -8.84 8.41 -22.51
CA ILE A 78 -9.21 7.19 -23.27
C ILE A 78 -9.74 7.57 -24.65
N ILE A 79 -10.64 8.57 -24.73
CA ILE A 79 -11.15 9.08 -26.01
C ILE A 79 -9.99 9.57 -26.87
N ASP A 80 -9.08 10.37 -26.33
CA ASP A 80 -7.93 10.94 -27.06
C ASP A 80 -7.02 9.84 -27.62
N ARG A 81 -6.76 8.78 -26.85
CA ARG A 81 -6.00 7.61 -27.32
C ARG A 81 -6.67 6.90 -28.49
N PHE A 82 -7.98 6.68 -28.43
CA PHE A 82 -8.72 6.08 -29.53
C PHE A 82 -8.86 7.02 -30.73
N MET A 83 -9.06 8.32 -30.51
CA MET A 83 -9.10 9.30 -31.60
C MET A 83 -7.81 9.30 -32.42
N THR A 84 -6.67 9.14 -31.79
CA THR A 84 -5.38 9.01 -32.44
C THR A 84 -5.21 7.62 -33.08
N GLY A 85 -5.50 6.55 -32.31
CA GLY A 85 -5.21 5.18 -32.76
C GLY A 85 -6.12 4.67 -33.86
N LEU A 86 -7.36 5.11 -33.92
CA LEU A 86 -8.35 4.68 -34.95
C LEU A 86 -8.33 5.49 -36.22
N THR A 87 -7.38 6.42 -36.41
CA THR A 87 -7.33 7.33 -37.58
C THR A 87 -7.32 6.58 -38.90
N ASP A 88 -6.53 5.51 -39.02
CA ASP A 88 -6.43 4.73 -40.25
C ASP A 88 -7.70 3.90 -40.52
N SER A 89 -8.32 3.34 -39.46
CA SER A 89 -9.52 2.52 -39.59
C SER A 89 -10.79 3.33 -39.80
N TYR A 90 -10.84 4.54 -39.27
CA TYR A 90 -11.97 5.47 -39.37
C TYR A 90 -11.45 6.88 -39.61
N PRO A 91 -11.14 7.23 -40.92
CA PRO A 91 -10.57 8.54 -41.28
C PRO A 91 -11.48 9.73 -40.95
N ASP A 92 -12.80 9.56 -41.10
CA ASP A 92 -13.77 10.61 -40.73
C ASP A 92 -13.80 10.81 -39.23
N GLU A 93 -13.50 12.02 -38.79
CA GLU A 93 -13.36 12.36 -37.35
C GLU A 93 -14.67 12.22 -36.58
N LYS A 94 -15.80 12.63 -37.18
CA LYS A 94 -17.11 12.53 -36.52
C LYS A 94 -17.55 11.07 -36.38
N GLN A 95 -17.36 10.27 -37.42
CA GLN A 95 -17.66 8.85 -37.39
C GLN A 95 -16.77 8.15 -36.39
N ARG A 96 -15.47 8.45 -36.35
CA ARG A 96 -14.51 7.90 -35.37
C ARG A 96 -14.91 8.23 -33.94
N TYR A 97 -15.22 9.50 -33.66
CA TYR A 97 -15.69 9.93 -32.36
C TYR A 97 -16.97 9.19 -31.95
N LYS A 98 -17.95 9.11 -32.86
CA LYS A 98 -19.18 8.37 -32.60
C LYS A 98 -18.95 6.91 -32.21
N ILE A 99 -18.08 6.20 -32.95
CA ILE A 99 -17.74 4.80 -32.65
C ILE A 99 -17.12 4.69 -31.25
N ILE A 100 -16.22 5.61 -30.89
CA ILE A 100 -15.56 5.61 -29.58
C ILE A 100 -16.59 5.76 -28.47
N VAL A 101 -17.44 6.75 -28.50
CA VAL A 101 -18.37 7.04 -27.41
C VAL A 101 -19.54 6.08 -27.34
N ASP A 102 -20.01 5.54 -28.49
CA ASP A 102 -21.14 4.63 -28.55
C ASP A 102 -20.73 3.16 -28.22
N GLN A 103 -19.50 2.74 -28.58
CA GLN A 103 -19.12 1.32 -28.58
C GLN A 103 -17.87 1.00 -27.73
N CYS A 104 -16.93 1.95 -27.61
CA CYS A 104 -15.67 1.67 -26.92
C CYS A 104 -15.67 2.14 -25.48
N LEU A 105 -16.31 3.26 -25.17
CA LEU A 105 -16.24 3.92 -23.87
C LEU A 105 -17.41 3.58 -22.96
N TYR A 106 -17.07 3.15 -21.75
CA TYR A 106 -18.01 2.91 -20.63
C TYR A 106 -17.48 3.59 -19.38
N PHE A 107 -18.34 4.23 -18.61
CA PHE A 107 -17.91 4.85 -17.35
C PHE A 107 -18.99 4.79 -16.26
N SER A 108 -18.57 4.88 -15.02
CA SER A 108 -19.47 4.83 -13.86
C SER A 108 -18.95 5.69 -12.72
N ASP A 109 -19.84 6.28 -11.97
CA ASP A 109 -19.54 6.94 -10.71
C ASP A 109 -20.74 6.86 -9.76
N ILE A 110 -20.48 6.86 -8.44
CA ILE A 110 -21.51 6.90 -7.43
C ILE A 110 -22.11 8.30 -7.29
N ASN A 111 -21.33 9.33 -7.65
CA ASN A 111 -21.74 10.74 -7.57
C ASN A 111 -22.42 11.18 -8.88
N PRO A 112 -23.73 11.49 -8.88
CA PRO A 112 -24.44 11.91 -10.08
C PRO A 112 -23.87 13.19 -10.70
N THR A 113 -23.29 14.08 -9.89
CA THR A 113 -22.61 15.28 -10.41
C THR A 113 -21.40 14.92 -11.27
N ASN A 114 -20.63 13.90 -10.90
CA ASN A 114 -19.50 13.43 -11.69
C ASN A 114 -19.94 12.87 -13.05
N ILE A 115 -21.01 12.07 -13.05
CA ILE A 115 -21.60 11.53 -14.28
C ILE A 115 -22.06 12.68 -15.19
N PHE A 116 -22.77 13.67 -14.62
CA PHE A 116 -23.24 14.82 -15.38
C PHE A 116 -22.08 15.65 -15.97
N ILE A 117 -21.01 15.86 -15.20
CA ILE A 117 -19.80 16.52 -15.70
C ILE A 117 -19.18 15.72 -16.86
N CYS A 118 -19.02 14.40 -16.71
CA CYS A 118 -18.52 13.54 -17.77
C CYS A 118 -19.38 13.65 -19.06
N GLN A 119 -20.70 13.62 -18.92
CA GLN A 119 -21.62 13.80 -20.04
C GLN A 119 -21.41 15.14 -20.76
N LEU A 120 -21.30 16.24 -20.00
CA LEU A 120 -21.04 17.57 -20.58
C LEU A 120 -19.70 17.66 -21.29
N LEU A 121 -18.65 16.99 -20.76
CA LEU A 121 -17.32 17.00 -21.36
C LEU A 121 -17.24 16.17 -22.64
N ILE A 122 -17.98 15.06 -22.71
CA ILE A 122 -17.97 14.13 -23.84
C ILE A 122 -18.97 14.57 -24.92
N ASP A 123 -20.17 14.96 -24.50
CA ASP A 123 -21.30 15.23 -25.40
C ASP A 123 -22.02 16.53 -25.00
N PRO A 124 -21.37 17.70 -25.19
CA PRO A 124 -21.93 18.98 -24.79
C PRO A 124 -23.24 19.37 -25.55
N TYR A 125 -23.52 18.68 -26.65
CA TYR A 125 -24.70 18.90 -27.49
C TYR A 125 -25.78 17.81 -27.37
N ASN A 126 -25.51 16.74 -26.61
CA ASN A 126 -26.38 15.58 -26.42
C ASN A 126 -26.74 14.88 -27.76
N GLU A 127 -25.70 14.59 -28.56
CA GLU A 127 -25.82 14.00 -29.90
C GLU A 127 -25.54 12.50 -29.93
N TYR A 128 -24.95 11.92 -28.86
CA TYR A 128 -24.46 10.56 -28.81
C TYR A 128 -25.16 9.69 -27.76
N LYS A 129 -25.10 8.38 -27.96
CA LYS A 129 -25.52 7.40 -26.96
C LYS A 129 -24.32 7.06 -26.06
N LEU A 130 -24.26 7.61 -24.86
CA LEU A 130 -23.21 7.34 -23.90
C LEU A 130 -23.51 6.10 -23.05
N ASN A 131 -22.47 5.27 -22.77
CA ASN A 131 -22.60 4.10 -21.91
C ASN A 131 -22.12 4.43 -20.50
N TYR A 132 -23.01 4.86 -19.65
CA TYR A 132 -22.69 5.23 -18.28
C TYR A 132 -23.60 4.57 -17.24
N ASN A 133 -23.10 4.51 -16.00
CA ASN A 133 -23.87 4.12 -14.85
C ASN A 133 -23.70 5.13 -13.72
N GLU A 134 -24.83 5.61 -13.21
CA GLU A 134 -24.92 6.43 -12.02
C GLU A 134 -25.28 5.53 -10.83
N GLY A 135 -24.36 5.33 -9.89
CA GLY A 135 -24.58 4.51 -8.70
C GLY A 135 -23.38 3.65 -8.31
N ASP A 136 -23.60 2.77 -7.34
CA ASP A 136 -22.58 1.90 -6.79
C ASP A 136 -22.06 0.88 -7.82
N THR A 137 -20.89 1.15 -8.37
CA THR A 137 -20.26 0.33 -9.42
C THR A 137 -19.93 -1.08 -8.93
N LEU A 138 -19.70 -1.30 -7.65
CA LEU A 138 -19.50 -2.65 -7.12
C LEU A 138 -20.78 -3.50 -7.19
N LYS A 139 -21.96 -2.88 -7.20
CA LYS A 139 -23.26 -3.55 -7.38
C LYS A 139 -23.72 -3.63 -8.82
N LEU A 140 -23.05 -2.91 -9.74
CA LEU A 140 -23.43 -2.91 -11.15
C LEU A 140 -23.32 -4.30 -11.77
N ASP A 141 -24.40 -4.75 -12.40
CA ASP A 141 -24.43 -5.90 -13.30
C ASP A 141 -24.30 -5.39 -14.75
N ILE A 142 -23.11 -5.58 -15.32
CA ILE A 142 -22.78 -5.10 -16.66
C ILE A 142 -23.57 -5.83 -17.75
N THR A 143 -23.92 -7.09 -17.52
CA THR A 143 -24.71 -7.89 -18.48
C THR A 143 -26.12 -7.32 -18.58
N THR A 144 -26.77 -7.07 -17.46
CA THR A 144 -28.11 -6.46 -17.45
C THR A 144 -28.09 -5.03 -17.99
N LYS A 145 -27.05 -4.25 -17.66
CA LYS A 145 -27.00 -2.82 -18.03
C LYS A 145 -26.64 -2.58 -19.48
N TRP A 146 -25.66 -3.33 -20.02
CA TRP A 146 -25.04 -3.06 -21.32
C TRP A 146 -25.00 -4.26 -22.26
N ASP A 147 -25.52 -5.41 -21.83
CA ASP A 147 -25.53 -6.67 -22.60
C ASP A 147 -24.11 -7.14 -23.00
N ILE A 148 -23.15 -6.99 -22.10
CA ILE A 148 -21.76 -7.43 -22.30
C ILE A 148 -21.30 -8.35 -21.16
N ALA A 149 -20.42 -9.30 -21.48
CA ALA A 149 -19.88 -10.25 -20.50
C ALA A 149 -18.60 -9.73 -19.79
N GLY A 150 -17.95 -8.74 -20.35
CA GLY A 150 -16.71 -8.16 -19.82
C GLY A 150 -16.13 -7.08 -20.72
N PHE A 151 -14.96 -6.60 -20.37
CA PHE A 151 -14.27 -5.50 -21.06
C PHE A 151 -12.90 -5.94 -21.56
N ASP A 152 -12.44 -5.34 -22.68
CA ASP A 152 -11.07 -5.51 -23.14
C ASP A 152 -10.09 -4.85 -22.15
N ALA A 153 -10.43 -3.67 -21.64
CA ALA A 153 -9.67 -3.03 -20.56
C ALA A 153 -10.59 -2.37 -19.53
N ILE A 154 -10.16 -2.39 -18.26
CA ILE A 154 -10.74 -1.59 -17.18
C ILE A 154 -9.60 -0.76 -16.59
N ILE A 155 -9.81 0.56 -16.51
CA ILE A 155 -8.79 1.54 -16.15
C ILE A 155 -9.36 2.48 -15.10
N GLY A 156 -8.61 2.80 -14.04
CA GLY A 156 -9.09 3.80 -13.09
C GLY A 156 -8.30 3.90 -11.78
N ASN A 157 -8.81 4.79 -10.93
CA ASN A 157 -8.33 4.99 -9.56
C ASN A 157 -9.50 4.71 -8.59
N PRO A 158 -9.68 3.46 -8.13
CA PRO A 158 -10.80 3.11 -7.26
C PRO A 158 -10.68 3.75 -5.88
N PRO A 159 -11.79 3.95 -5.15
CA PRO A 159 -11.76 4.47 -3.79
C PRO A 159 -10.91 3.56 -2.88
N TYR A 160 -10.12 4.19 -1.98
CA TYR A 160 -9.14 3.49 -1.17
C TYR A 160 -9.70 2.92 0.13
N ASN A 161 -10.61 3.66 0.77
CA ASN A 161 -11.19 3.31 2.07
C ASN A 161 -12.71 3.43 2.03
N GLU A 162 -13.38 2.78 2.98
CA GLU A 162 -14.80 2.97 3.22
C GLU A 162 -15.09 4.44 3.57
N ASP A 163 -16.30 4.90 3.23
CA ASP A 163 -16.79 6.21 3.63
C ASP A 163 -16.89 6.26 5.17
N PRO A 164 -16.19 7.20 5.83
CA PRO A 164 -16.21 7.30 7.29
C PRO A 164 -17.59 7.64 7.85
N THR A 165 -18.51 8.17 7.06
CA THR A 165 -19.89 8.47 7.48
C THR A 165 -20.74 7.21 7.62
N ASN A 166 -20.37 6.12 7.00
CA ASN A 166 -21.09 4.85 7.02
C ASN A 166 -20.61 3.87 8.11
N THR A 167 -19.56 4.22 8.88
CA THR A 167 -19.01 3.33 9.89
C THR A 167 -18.80 4.07 11.22
N ASN A 168 -19.19 3.43 12.34
CA ASN A 168 -18.85 3.87 13.70
C ASN A 168 -17.41 3.48 14.09
N ASP A 169 -16.60 2.95 13.15
CA ASP A 169 -15.24 2.53 13.39
C ASP A 169 -14.28 3.69 13.07
N PRO A 170 -13.48 4.18 14.03
CA PRO A 170 -12.49 5.22 13.78
C PRO A 170 -11.35 4.77 12.83
N HIS A 171 -11.29 3.48 12.50
CA HIS A 171 -10.32 2.89 11.58
C HIS A 171 -10.97 2.61 10.24
N MET A 172 -10.79 3.49 9.26
CA MET A 172 -11.27 3.29 7.89
C MET A 172 -10.69 1.99 7.30
N LYS A 173 -11.57 1.09 6.87
CA LYS A 173 -11.18 -0.17 6.23
C LYS A 173 -10.86 0.05 4.75
N PRO A 174 -9.87 -0.66 4.21
CA PRO A 174 -9.60 -0.61 2.78
C PRO A 174 -10.76 -1.24 2.00
N VAL A 175 -11.11 -0.67 0.83
CA VAL A 175 -12.16 -1.21 -0.07
C VAL A 175 -11.64 -1.54 -1.47
N TYR A 176 -10.50 -1.01 -1.87
CA TYR A 176 -9.94 -1.21 -3.21
C TYR A 176 -9.68 -2.68 -3.58
N GLN A 177 -9.50 -3.58 -2.59
CA GLN A 177 -9.40 -5.02 -2.85
C GLN A 177 -10.68 -5.59 -3.50
N ASN A 178 -11.86 -5.10 -3.13
CA ASN A 178 -13.13 -5.53 -3.72
C ASN A 178 -13.22 -5.14 -5.20
N TRP A 179 -12.70 -3.97 -5.54
CA TRP A 179 -12.60 -3.48 -6.92
C TRP A 179 -11.65 -4.36 -7.74
N ILE A 180 -10.49 -4.69 -7.21
CA ILE A 180 -9.54 -5.58 -7.87
C ILE A 180 -10.17 -6.96 -8.09
N TYR A 181 -10.79 -7.56 -7.07
CA TYR A 181 -11.43 -8.89 -7.19
C TYR A 181 -12.55 -8.92 -8.21
N LYS A 182 -13.40 -7.88 -8.26
CA LYS A 182 -14.50 -7.81 -9.22
C LYS A 182 -13.97 -7.62 -10.63
N PHE A 183 -13.19 -6.58 -10.83
CA PHE A 183 -12.85 -6.10 -12.17
C PHE A 183 -11.77 -6.92 -12.86
N SER A 184 -10.86 -7.55 -12.13
CA SER A 184 -9.91 -8.51 -12.72
C SER A 184 -10.59 -9.75 -13.31
N LYS A 185 -11.80 -10.11 -12.87
CA LYS A 185 -12.54 -11.25 -13.41
C LYS A 185 -13.17 -10.93 -14.76
N ILE A 186 -13.67 -9.71 -14.94
CA ILE A 186 -14.46 -9.28 -16.11
C ILE A 186 -13.68 -8.40 -17.09
N SER A 187 -12.35 -8.31 -16.96
CA SER A 187 -11.48 -7.60 -17.91
C SER A 187 -10.42 -8.54 -18.48
N ILE A 188 -9.92 -8.24 -19.68
CA ILE A 188 -8.68 -8.81 -20.23
C ILE A 188 -7.49 -8.06 -19.62
N ILE A 189 -7.55 -6.73 -19.64
CA ILE A 189 -6.57 -5.82 -19.05
C ILE A 189 -7.22 -5.08 -17.88
N LEU A 190 -6.56 -5.09 -16.70
CA LEU A 190 -6.92 -4.24 -15.57
C LEU A 190 -5.75 -3.33 -15.22
N LEU A 191 -5.94 -2.03 -15.34
CA LEU A 191 -4.95 -1.00 -15.01
C LEU A 191 -5.49 -0.11 -13.90
N PHE A 192 -5.09 -0.37 -12.67
CA PHE A 192 -5.52 0.39 -11.48
C PHE A 192 -4.35 1.00 -10.73
N ILE A 193 -4.60 2.15 -10.09
CA ILE A 193 -3.71 2.74 -9.09
C ILE A 193 -4.33 2.59 -7.69
N THR A 194 -3.55 2.11 -6.73
CA THR A 194 -4.01 1.84 -5.35
C THR A 194 -2.92 2.11 -4.33
N PRO A 195 -3.26 2.26 -3.02
CA PRO A 195 -2.24 2.26 -1.97
C PRO A 195 -1.41 0.98 -1.99
N SER A 196 -0.10 1.10 -1.77
CA SER A 196 0.84 -0.04 -1.79
C SER A 196 0.86 -0.85 -0.48
N LYS A 197 0.00 -0.53 0.48
CA LYS A 197 -0.07 -1.24 1.78
C LYS A 197 -0.20 -2.76 1.65
N TRP A 198 -0.84 -3.25 0.61
CA TRP A 198 -1.00 -4.68 0.38
C TRP A 198 0.32 -5.43 0.13
N PHE A 199 1.40 -4.74 -0.20
CA PHE A 199 2.71 -5.35 -0.42
C PHE A 199 3.21 -6.13 0.79
N THR A 200 3.07 -5.58 1.99
CA THR A 200 3.64 -6.15 3.21
C THR A 200 2.66 -6.22 4.39
N SER A 201 1.43 -5.70 4.24
CA SER A 201 0.45 -5.62 5.33
C SER A 201 0.15 -6.98 5.96
N GLN A 202 -0.08 -6.96 7.28
CA GLN A 202 -0.56 -8.08 8.08
C GLN A 202 -2.07 -8.03 8.32
N ASP A 203 -2.76 -6.98 7.83
CA ASP A 203 -4.22 -6.93 7.80
C ASP A 203 -4.74 -8.08 6.94
N ILE A 204 -5.75 -8.81 7.43
CA ILE A 204 -6.25 -10.02 6.78
C ILE A 204 -6.81 -9.77 5.38
N LEU A 205 -7.44 -8.61 5.15
CA LEU A 205 -8.00 -8.26 3.84
C LEU A 205 -6.87 -8.00 2.83
N LEU A 206 -5.84 -7.26 3.25
CA LEU A 206 -4.70 -6.92 2.40
C LEU A 206 -3.73 -8.10 2.23
N TYR A 207 -3.64 -8.98 3.23
CA TYR A 207 -2.92 -10.24 3.10
C TYR A 207 -3.56 -11.13 2.01
N LYS A 208 -4.89 -11.31 2.06
CA LYS A 208 -5.63 -12.07 1.04
C LYS A 208 -5.51 -11.43 -0.34
N LEU A 209 -5.56 -10.10 -0.41
CA LEU A 209 -5.32 -9.39 -1.67
C LEU A 209 -3.92 -9.67 -2.22
N ARG A 210 -2.88 -9.60 -1.39
CA ARG A 210 -1.50 -9.89 -1.81
C ARG A 210 -1.37 -11.30 -2.38
N ASP A 211 -1.96 -12.29 -1.70
CA ASP A 211 -1.94 -13.67 -2.17
C ASP A 211 -2.70 -13.81 -3.51
N TYR A 212 -3.85 -13.18 -3.66
CA TYR A 212 -4.57 -13.11 -4.92
C TYR A 212 -3.73 -12.48 -6.04
N MET A 213 -3.14 -11.31 -5.78
CA MET A 213 -2.32 -10.56 -6.74
C MET A 213 -1.10 -11.35 -7.22
N LYS A 214 -0.46 -12.10 -6.33
CA LYS A 214 0.65 -13.00 -6.70
C LYS A 214 0.26 -14.11 -7.69
N ASN A 215 -1.01 -14.45 -7.77
CA ASN A 215 -1.53 -15.44 -8.69
C ASN A 215 -2.14 -14.82 -9.97
N CYS A 216 -2.26 -13.49 -10.02
CA CYS A 216 -2.63 -12.78 -11.24
C CYS A 216 -1.46 -12.67 -12.21
N LYS A 217 -1.75 -12.55 -13.50
CA LYS A 217 -0.77 -12.26 -14.54
C LYS A 217 -0.45 -10.76 -14.58
N ILE A 218 0.34 -10.30 -13.62
CA ILE A 218 0.74 -8.90 -13.52
C ILE A 218 1.91 -8.65 -14.45
N GLU A 219 1.73 -7.79 -15.42
CA GLU A 219 2.76 -7.40 -16.38
C GLU A 219 3.66 -6.31 -15.82
N PHE A 220 3.06 -5.26 -15.20
CA PHE A 220 3.79 -4.15 -14.59
C PHE A 220 3.30 -3.84 -13.18
N ILE A 221 4.25 -3.43 -12.34
CA ILE A 221 4.00 -2.71 -11.08
C ILE A 221 4.93 -1.50 -11.08
N ILE A 222 4.37 -0.30 -10.94
CA ILE A 222 5.14 0.92 -10.70
C ILE A 222 4.77 1.44 -9.32
N HIS A 223 5.76 1.56 -8.44
CA HIS A 223 5.60 1.98 -7.06
C HIS A 223 6.24 3.34 -6.81
N TYR A 224 5.46 4.23 -6.26
CA TYR A 224 5.87 5.53 -5.74
C TYR A 224 5.87 5.48 -4.22
N ALA A 225 7.05 5.34 -3.63
CA ALA A 225 7.22 5.19 -2.18
C ALA A 225 6.96 6.51 -1.41
N ASN A 226 7.08 7.65 -2.08
CA ASN A 226 6.89 8.98 -1.49
C ASN A 226 5.58 9.62 -1.95
N ASP A 227 4.97 10.43 -1.08
CA ASP A 227 3.63 10.97 -1.15
C ASP A 227 3.37 12.06 -2.22
N ASN A 228 4.34 12.38 -3.06
CA ASN A 228 4.25 13.52 -3.98
C ASN A 228 3.43 13.27 -5.26
N VAL A 229 2.84 12.09 -5.38
CA VAL A 229 2.04 11.71 -6.56
C VAL A 229 0.70 12.43 -6.59
N PHE A 230 0.04 12.52 -5.43
CA PHE A 230 -1.22 13.23 -5.28
C PHE A 230 -1.02 14.52 -4.48
N LYS A 231 -1.42 15.65 -5.04
CA LYS A 231 -1.37 16.93 -4.33
C LYS A 231 -2.31 16.88 -3.11
N ASN A 232 -1.78 17.30 -1.94
CA ASN A 232 -2.55 17.43 -0.69
C ASN A 232 -3.07 16.13 -0.05
N VAL A 233 -2.58 14.96 -0.48
CA VAL A 233 -2.96 13.68 0.13
C VAL A 233 -1.71 12.90 0.51
N THR A 234 -1.57 12.59 1.80
CA THR A 234 -0.46 11.76 2.31
C THR A 234 -0.92 10.30 2.41
N ILE A 235 -0.35 9.41 1.60
CA ILE A 235 -0.67 7.99 1.60
C ILE A 235 0.52 7.22 2.18
N LYS A 236 0.38 6.80 3.45
CA LYS A 236 1.43 6.04 4.13
C LYS A 236 1.74 4.73 3.40
N GLY A 237 3.01 4.50 3.09
CA GLY A 237 3.48 3.35 2.34
C GLY A 237 3.42 3.53 0.82
N GLY A 238 3.08 4.73 0.35
CA GLY A 238 3.04 5.09 -1.07
C GLY A 238 1.86 4.51 -1.83
N VAL A 239 1.89 4.73 -3.14
CA VAL A 239 0.91 4.21 -4.10
C VAL A 239 1.61 3.39 -5.17
N SER A 240 0.88 2.47 -5.76
CA SER A 240 1.34 1.76 -6.94
C SER A 240 0.23 1.64 -7.98
N TYR A 241 0.58 1.80 -9.24
CA TYR A 241 -0.28 1.31 -10.29
C TYR A 241 0.27 -0.01 -10.84
N PHE A 242 -0.63 -0.85 -11.30
CA PHE A 242 -0.30 -2.16 -11.84
C PHE A 242 -1.19 -2.48 -13.03
N LEU A 243 -0.64 -3.27 -13.95
CA LEU A 243 -1.36 -3.79 -15.09
C LEU A 243 -1.43 -5.32 -14.99
N ILE A 244 -2.66 -5.84 -14.79
CA ILE A 244 -2.96 -7.25 -14.95
C ILE A 244 -3.39 -7.48 -16.39
N ASN A 245 -2.72 -8.40 -17.09
CA ASN A 245 -3.04 -8.78 -18.46
C ASN A 245 -3.22 -10.28 -18.57
N LYS A 246 -4.44 -10.76 -18.78
CA LYS A 246 -4.74 -12.20 -18.85
C LYS A 246 -4.00 -12.94 -19.96
N LYS A 247 -3.53 -12.21 -20.98
CA LYS A 247 -2.74 -12.78 -22.09
C LYS A 247 -1.24 -12.82 -21.79
N PHE A 248 -0.78 -12.13 -20.73
CA PHE A 248 0.64 -12.07 -20.34
C PHE A 248 1.15 -13.41 -19.83
N GLY A 249 2.36 -13.80 -20.21
CA GLY A 249 2.99 -15.06 -19.83
C GLY A 249 4.41 -14.93 -19.27
N GLY A 250 4.89 -13.68 -19.07
CA GLY A 250 6.25 -13.40 -18.59
C GLY A 250 6.34 -13.19 -17.08
N GLU A 251 7.51 -12.75 -16.63
CA GLU A 251 7.76 -12.29 -15.27
C GLU A 251 7.31 -10.85 -15.11
N THR A 252 6.81 -10.50 -13.92
CA THR A 252 6.37 -9.13 -13.63
C THR A 252 7.53 -8.15 -13.69
N THR A 253 7.36 -7.03 -14.41
CA THR A 253 8.27 -5.89 -14.36
C THR A 253 7.88 -4.94 -13.24
N PHE A 254 8.66 -4.90 -12.16
CA PHE A 254 8.46 -3.99 -11.04
C PHE A 254 9.51 -2.88 -11.06
N ASN A 255 9.11 -1.61 -11.25
CA ASN A 255 10.02 -0.46 -11.39
C ASN A 255 11.22 -0.77 -12.32
N ASN A 256 10.93 -1.29 -13.52
CA ASN A 256 11.92 -1.66 -14.57
C ASN A 256 12.82 -2.87 -14.25
N ILE A 257 12.51 -3.65 -13.22
CA ILE A 257 13.25 -4.88 -12.87
C ILE A 257 12.29 -6.06 -12.94
N GLN A 258 12.67 -7.11 -13.67
CA GLN A 258 11.90 -8.35 -13.71
C GLN A 258 12.03 -9.11 -12.40
N ILE A 259 10.90 -9.56 -11.87
CA ILE A 259 10.82 -10.24 -10.59
C ILE A 259 9.79 -11.38 -10.61
N ASP A 260 10.06 -12.41 -9.83
CA ASP A 260 9.06 -13.40 -9.43
C ASP A 260 8.32 -12.90 -8.18
N LEU A 261 7.05 -12.53 -8.32
CA LEU A 261 6.20 -12.08 -7.21
C LEU A 261 5.96 -13.16 -6.15
N LYS A 262 6.15 -14.45 -6.48
CA LYS A 262 5.92 -15.57 -5.58
C LYS A 262 7.14 -15.91 -4.73
N LYS A 263 8.32 -15.37 -5.06
CA LYS A 263 9.59 -15.71 -4.40
C LYS A 263 9.58 -15.46 -2.88
N TYR A 264 8.89 -14.41 -2.43
CA TYR A 264 8.82 -14.02 -1.01
C TYR A 264 7.38 -13.99 -0.50
N ASP A 265 7.16 -14.07 0.79
CA ASP A 265 5.82 -13.98 1.42
C ASP A 265 5.20 -12.57 1.34
N ILE A 266 5.99 -11.56 0.99
CA ILE A 266 5.58 -10.17 0.72
C ILE A 266 5.91 -9.78 -0.71
N ILE A 267 5.40 -8.64 -1.18
CA ILE A 267 5.88 -8.00 -2.40
C ILE A 267 7.09 -7.14 -2.01
N LEU A 268 8.28 -7.61 -2.35
CA LEU A 268 9.52 -6.93 -2.02
C LEU A 268 9.84 -5.88 -3.08
N GLU A 269 10.19 -4.66 -2.66
CA GLU A 269 10.69 -3.65 -3.60
C GLU A 269 12.01 -4.11 -4.26
N PRO A 270 12.15 -3.93 -5.59
CA PRO A 270 13.30 -4.44 -6.35
C PRO A 270 14.66 -4.00 -5.81
N LYS A 271 14.76 -2.79 -5.27
CA LYS A 271 16.01 -2.27 -4.69
C LYS A 271 16.62 -3.15 -3.59
N TYR A 272 15.77 -3.94 -2.89
CA TYR A 272 16.22 -4.83 -1.82
C TYR A 272 16.60 -6.24 -2.30
N TYR A 273 16.26 -6.62 -3.55
CA TYR A 273 16.42 -7.98 -4.04
C TYR A 273 17.85 -8.50 -3.95
N LYS A 274 18.85 -7.66 -4.29
CA LYS A 274 20.26 -8.07 -4.31
C LYS A 274 20.70 -8.68 -2.98
N PHE A 275 20.62 -7.92 -1.89
CA PHE A 275 21.11 -8.41 -0.60
C PHE A 275 20.11 -9.32 0.13
N ILE A 276 18.80 -9.12 -0.04
CA ILE A 276 17.80 -10.02 0.58
C ILE A 276 17.93 -11.44 0.04
N SER A 277 18.21 -11.64 -1.25
CA SER A 277 18.41 -12.98 -1.81
C SER A 277 19.53 -13.76 -1.12
N ILE A 278 20.56 -13.09 -0.62
CA ILE A 278 21.67 -13.69 0.12
C ILE A 278 21.25 -14.02 1.56
N ILE A 279 20.53 -13.12 2.21
CA ILE A 279 20.16 -13.26 3.62
C ILE A 279 18.94 -14.19 3.78
N TYR A 280 18.10 -14.34 2.77
CA TYR A 280 16.82 -15.05 2.84
C TYR A 280 16.94 -16.48 3.37
N LYS A 281 18.02 -17.19 3.04
CA LYS A 281 18.29 -18.54 3.55
C LYS A 281 18.44 -18.64 5.09
N TYR A 282 18.66 -17.50 5.76
CA TYR A 282 18.76 -17.44 7.22
C TYR A 282 17.42 -17.10 7.90
N PHE A 283 16.33 -16.86 7.15
CA PHE A 283 15.04 -16.43 7.72
C PHE A 283 14.25 -17.56 8.38
N GLU A 284 14.63 -18.81 8.21
CA GLU A 284 13.96 -19.97 8.82
C GLU A 284 13.93 -19.85 10.36
N ILE A 285 15.06 -19.50 10.95
CA ILE A 285 15.15 -19.19 12.38
C ILE A 285 15.31 -17.67 12.50
N ASN A 286 14.32 -17.03 13.07
CA ASN A 286 14.24 -15.57 13.07
C ASN A 286 13.76 -15.02 14.40
N LEU A 287 13.89 -13.70 14.57
CA LEU A 287 13.64 -12.99 15.83
C LEU A 287 12.20 -13.16 16.36
N SER A 288 11.22 -13.51 15.50
CA SER A 288 9.86 -13.79 15.94
C SER A 288 9.75 -14.96 16.92
N LYS A 289 10.74 -15.87 16.96
CA LYS A 289 10.81 -16.98 17.89
C LYS A 289 11.04 -16.56 19.35
N LEU A 290 11.69 -15.42 19.54
CA LEU A 290 11.95 -14.85 20.86
C LEU A 290 10.89 -13.86 21.31
N TYR A 291 9.95 -13.51 20.42
CA TYR A 291 8.99 -12.44 20.63
C TYR A 291 7.95 -12.75 21.70
N CYS A 292 7.76 -11.78 22.60
CA CYS A 292 6.69 -11.74 23.59
C CYS A 292 5.84 -10.48 23.37
N SER A 293 4.54 -10.66 23.21
CA SER A 293 3.60 -9.57 22.91
C SER A 293 3.44 -8.59 24.09
N GLN A 294 2.86 -7.44 23.80
CA GLN A 294 2.56 -6.38 24.80
C GLN A 294 1.68 -6.86 25.96
N GLY A 295 0.88 -7.92 25.77
CA GLY A 295 0.00 -8.47 26.80
C GLY A 295 0.59 -9.67 27.58
N THR A 296 1.89 -9.99 27.39
CA THR A 296 2.50 -11.20 27.94
C THR A 296 2.45 -11.26 29.47
N PHE A 297 2.76 -10.16 30.15
CA PHE A 297 2.80 -10.13 31.63
C PHE A 297 1.53 -9.54 32.25
N LEU A 298 0.91 -8.57 31.57
CA LEU A 298 -0.23 -7.79 32.08
C LEU A 298 -1.34 -7.72 31.02
N ASN A 299 -2.58 -7.88 31.48
CA ASN A 299 -3.76 -7.49 30.71
C ASN A 299 -4.20 -6.06 31.08
N SER A 300 -5.24 -5.54 30.43
CA SER A 300 -5.74 -4.18 30.66
C SER A 300 -6.31 -3.96 32.09
N LYS A 301 -6.73 -5.03 32.76
CA LYS A 301 -7.22 -4.95 34.15
C LYS A 301 -6.05 -4.88 35.14
N THR A 302 -5.10 -5.82 35.04
CA THR A 302 -3.92 -5.88 35.90
C THR A 302 -2.99 -4.68 35.73
N GLU A 303 -2.95 -4.06 34.55
CA GLU A 303 -2.19 -2.82 34.31
C GLU A 303 -2.71 -1.64 35.18
N LYS A 304 -4.00 -1.61 35.53
CA LYS A 304 -4.58 -0.59 36.40
C LYS A 304 -4.19 -0.79 37.87
N GLU A 305 -3.72 -1.99 38.26
CA GLU A 305 -3.31 -2.35 39.61
C GLU A 305 -1.83 -2.08 39.90
N LEU A 306 -1.11 -1.51 38.91
CA LEU A 306 0.27 -1.08 39.10
C LEU A 306 0.38 -0.03 40.21
N ASN A 307 1.28 -0.27 41.14
CA ASN A 307 1.44 0.50 42.38
C ASN A 307 2.87 1.07 42.55
N ASN A 308 3.18 1.61 43.73
CA ASN A 308 4.50 2.15 44.08
C ASN A 308 5.22 1.32 45.15
N ASN A 309 4.73 0.12 45.49
CA ASN A 309 5.32 -0.74 46.50
C ASN A 309 6.59 -1.42 45.97
N THR A 310 7.75 -1.02 46.45
CA THR A 310 9.06 -1.52 46.01
C THR A 310 9.35 -2.98 46.40
N ASN A 311 8.51 -3.60 47.22
CA ASN A 311 8.62 -5.02 47.57
C ASN A 311 7.98 -5.94 46.49
N ASP A 312 7.21 -5.36 45.57
CA ASP A 312 6.59 -6.08 44.46
C ASP A 312 7.52 -6.20 43.26
N ILE A 313 7.08 -6.86 42.20
CA ILE A 313 7.85 -7.04 40.96
C ILE A 313 7.89 -5.73 40.19
N LEU A 314 9.11 -5.31 39.82
CA LEU A 314 9.33 -4.10 39.07
C LEU A 314 8.78 -4.21 37.63
N CYS A 315 7.94 -3.23 37.26
CA CYS A 315 7.30 -3.12 35.97
C CYS A 315 7.70 -1.81 35.23
N TYR A 316 8.23 -1.93 34.02
CA TYR A 316 8.53 -0.78 33.17
C TYR A 316 7.28 -0.29 32.46
N VAL A 317 6.96 1.02 32.55
CA VAL A 317 5.78 1.67 31.98
C VAL A 317 6.22 2.79 31.04
N SER A 318 5.63 2.88 29.86
CA SER A 318 6.07 3.78 28.79
C SER A 318 5.78 5.27 29.02
N LYS A 319 4.87 5.64 29.88
CA LYS A 319 4.60 7.07 30.15
C LYS A 319 5.80 7.72 30.83
N ASN A 320 6.36 8.75 30.21
CA ASN A 320 7.49 9.55 30.70
C ASN A 320 8.83 8.80 30.78
N LYS A 321 9.32 8.23 29.66
CA LYS A 321 10.71 7.74 29.53
C LYS A 321 11.13 6.71 30.59
N GLY A 322 10.35 5.64 30.72
CA GLY A 322 10.75 4.54 31.60
C GLY A 322 10.28 4.70 33.06
N LEU A 323 9.12 5.33 33.25
CA LEU A 323 8.46 5.32 34.55
C LEU A 323 8.35 3.88 35.06
N LYS A 324 8.84 3.64 36.26
CA LYS A 324 8.81 2.35 36.95
C LYS A 324 7.62 2.30 37.87
N LYS A 325 6.92 1.19 37.86
CA LYS A 325 5.84 0.83 38.77
C LYS A 325 6.08 -0.60 39.26
N TYR A 326 5.22 -1.09 40.11
CA TYR A 326 5.37 -2.41 40.72
C TYR A 326 4.05 -3.17 40.65
N LEU A 327 4.11 -4.51 40.60
CA LEU A 327 2.96 -5.39 40.59
C LEU A 327 3.19 -6.59 41.48
N GLU A 328 2.18 -6.97 42.26
CA GLU A 328 2.20 -8.19 43.05
C GLU A 328 2.44 -9.43 42.17
N LYS A 329 3.31 -10.31 42.61
CA LYS A 329 3.74 -11.50 41.88
C LYS A 329 2.58 -12.40 41.42
N ASN A 330 1.56 -12.57 42.23
CA ASN A 330 0.38 -13.42 42.00
C ASN A 330 -0.55 -12.86 40.88
N LYS A 331 -0.35 -11.60 40.48
CA LYS A 331 -1.13 -10.92 39.44
C LYS A 331 -0.49 -10.98 38.04
N ILE A 332 0.70 -11.56 37.93
CA ILE A 332 1.42 -11.68 36.63
C ILE A 332 0.86 -12.88 35.87
N ASN A 333 0.48 -12.66 34.63
CA ASN A 333 -0.24 -13.66 33.82
C ASN A 333 0.59 -14.87 33.37
N LYS A 334 1.93 -14.75 33.25
CA LYS A 334 2.82 -15.79 32.73
C LYS A 334 4.14 -15.82 33.49
N ASP A 335 4.89 -16.92 33.30
CA ASP A 335 6.27 -17.00 33.76
C ASP A 335 7.07 -15.83 33.17
N TYR A 336 7.79 -15.13 34.03
CA TYR A 336 8.60 -13.96 33.72
C TYR A 336 10.07 -14.15 34.11
N ASN A 337 10.42 -15.30 34.70
CA ASN A 337 11.76 -15.61 35.22
C ASN A 337 12.76 -15.92 34.11
N TYR A 338 12.97 -14.93 33.19
CA TYR A 338 13.96 -14.97 32.11
C TYR A 338 14.42 -13.54 31.77
N TRP A 339 15.64 -13.45 31.27
CA TRP A 339 16.18 -12.21 30.73
C TRP A 339 15.44 -11.79 29.46
N LYS A 340 15.34 -10.52 29.20
CA LYS A 340 14.62 -10.02 28.02
C LYS A 340 15.11 -8.66 27.54
N ILE A 341 15.06 -8.46 26.22
CA ILE A 341 15.20 -7.13 25.61
C ILE A 341 13.80 -6.58 25.42
N ILE A 342 13.55 -5.32 25.86
CA ILE A 342 12.29 -4.62 25.61
C ILE A 342 12.48 -3.45 24.67
N THR A 343 11.44 -3.17 23.89
CA THR A 343 11.31 -1.97 23.05
C THR A 343 9.87 -1.48 23.10
N PRO A 344 9.60 -0.16 22.99
CA PRO A 344 8.23 0.35 22.90
C PRO A 344 7.43 -0.34 21.82
N ALA A 345 6.21 -0.75 22.14
CA ALA A 345 5.29 -1.43 21.22
C ALA A 345 4.88 -0.54 20.03
N ALA A 346 4.93 0.79 20.20
CA ALA A 346 4.72 1.78 19.17
C ALA A 346 5.89 2.75 19.12
N ALA A 347 6.55 2.84 17.96
CA ALA A 347 7.62 3.79 17.73
C ALA A 347 7.07 5.20 17.56
N TYR A 348 7.81 6.21 18.01
CA TYR A 348 7.42 7.60 17.85
C TYR A 348 7.63 8.05 16.39
N LYS A 349 6.63 8.73 15.80
CA LYS A 349 6.69 9.40 14.49
C LYS A 349 7.41 8.61 13.37
N GLY A 350 6.92 7.42 13.06
CA GLY A 350 7.33 6.76 11.82
C GLY A 350 8.73 6.17 11.79
N SER A 351 9.40 5.97 12.95
CA SER A 351 10.73 5.38 12.94
C SER A 351 10.73 4.04 12.21
N SER A 352 11.62 3.88 11.26
CA SER A 352 11.76 2.69 10.42
C SER A 352 12.35 1.49 11.18
N GLY A 353 13.10 1.73 12.26
CA GLY A 353 13.77 0.71 13.06
C GLY A 353 13.15 0.43 14.42
N PHE A 354 13.94 -0.18 15.30
CA PHE A 354 13.67 -0.23 16.71
C PHE A 354 13.82 1.16 17.33
N SER A 355 12.97 1.47 18.29
CA SER A 355 13.19 2.63 19.16
C SER A 355 14.10 2.26 20.33
N ASN A 356 13.96 2.88 21.49
CA ASN A 356 14.80 2.57 22.64
C ASN A 356 14.75 1.08 23.01
N LEU A 357 15.91 0.48 23.18
CA LEU A 357 16.10 -0.92 23.59
C LEU A 357 16.67 -0.96 25.00
N TYR A 358 16.10 -1.81 25.85
CA TYR A 358 16.56 -1.99 27.24
C TYR A 358 16.66 -3.47 27.59
N ILE A 359 17.68 -3.84 28.38
CA ILE A 359 17.76 -5.16 28.99
C ILE A 359 17.00 -5.13 30.32
N LEU A 360 16.12 -6.10 30.52
CA LEU A 360 15.48 -6.42 31.78
C LEU A 360 15.99 -7.77 32.29
N ASN A 361 16.24 -7.84 33.61
CA ASN A 361 16.62 -9.09 34.24
C ASN A 361 15.40 -10.01 34.45
N ASN A 362 15.64 -11.18 34.99
CA ASN A 362 14.63 -12.21 35.22
C ASN A 362 13.61 -11.87 36.34
N TYR A 363 13.81 -10.80 37.12
CA TYR A 363 12.88 -10.31 38.14
C TYR A 363 12.10 -9.06 37.70
N GLU A 364 12.19 -8.65 36.47
CA GLU A 364 11.57 -7.45 35.95
C GLU A 364 10.57 -7.79 34.84
N ILE A 365 9.50 -7.00 34.76
CA ILE A 365 8.47 -7.13 33.75
C ILE A 365 8.23 -5.79 33.03
N HIS A 366 7.38 -5.80 32.00
CA HIS A 366 6.96 -4.58 31.32
C HIS A 366 5.44 -4.50 31.16
N SER A 367 4.93 -3.27 31.06
CA SER A 367 3.54 -2.98 30.75
C SER A 367 3.22 -3.26 29.29
N ARG A 368 1.95 -3.10 28.91
CA ARG A 368 1.46 -3.24 27.54
C ARG A 368 2.01 -2.18 26.56
N SER A 369 2.75 -1.20 27.07
CA SER A 369 3.44 -0.20 26.23
C SER A 369 4.70 -0.73 25.55
N TYR A 370 5.16 -1.94 25.93
CA TYR A 370 6.35 -2.59 25.38
C TYR A 370 6.04 -3.96 24.77
N VAL A 371 6.92 -4.39 23.90
CA VAL A 371 7.11 -5.78 23.47
C VAL A 371 8.49 -6.24 23.92
N SER A 372 8.71 -7.55 24.03
CA SER A 372 10.00 -8.09 24.47
C SER A 372 10.45 -9.29 23.65
N PHE A 373 11.75 -9.60 23.81
CA PHE A 373 12.41 -10.75 23.21
C PHE A 373 13.10 -11.53 24.32
N LYS A 374 12.65 -12.77 24.52
CA LYS A 374 13.11 -13.67 25.59
C LYS A 374 14.49 -14.23 25.30
N VAL A 375 15.38 -14.23 26.30
CA VAL A 375 16.70 -14.86 26.26
C VAL A 375 16.99 -15.53 27.62
N ASN A 376 18.04 -16.36 27.68
CA ASN A 376 18.29 -17.21 28.86
C ASN A 376 19.11 -16.50 29.95
N ASN A 377 20.07 -15.66 29.58
CA ASN A 377 21.01 -15.03 30.49
C ASN A 377 21.42 -13.62 30.06
N LEU A 378 22.26 -12.96 30.82
CA LEU A 378 22.74 -11.61 30.54
C LEU A 378 23.61 -11.55 29.28
N GLU A 379 24.47 -12.53 29.06
CA GLU A 379 25.36 -12.58 27.91
C GLU A 379 24.57 -12.66 26.61
N GLU A 380 23.54 -13.51 26.55
CA GLU A 380 22.60 -13.56 25.40
C GLU A 380 21.83 -12.24 25.24
N ALA A 381 21.43 -11.59 26.34
CA ALA A 381 20.74 -10.30 26.30
C ALA A 381 21.64 -9.20 25.73
N GLU A 382 22.90 -9.12 26.14
CA GLU A 382 23.86 -8.16 25.59
C GLU A 382 24.19 -8.44 24.11
N SER A 383 24.32 -9.72 23.74
CA SER A 383 24.51 -10.15 22.35
C SER A 383 23.32 -9.70 21.48
N LEU A 384 22.10 -10.05 21.89
CA LEU A 384 20.89 -9.70 21.17
C LEU A 384 20.71 -8.18 21.08
N LEU A 385 20.96 -7.44 22.15
CA LEU A 385 20.88 -5.98 22.15
C LEU A 385 21.84 -5.39 21.10
N SER A 386 23.09 -5.84 21.08
CA SER A 386 24.08 -5.37 20.11
C SER A 386 23.68 -5.69 18.66
N TYR A 387 23.10 -6.86 18.39
CA TYR A 387 22.55 -7.25 17.10
C TYR A 387 21.37 -6.35 16.69
N MET A 388 20.42 -6.11 17.59
CA MET A 388 19.24 -5.28 17.33
C MET A 388 19.57 -3.81 17.05
N THR A 389 20.77 -3.34 17.45
CA THR A 389 21.23 -1.96 17.15
C THR A 389 21.98 -1.85 15.83
N CYS A 390 22.31 -2.95 15.16
CA CYS A 390 22.98 -2.92 13.84
C CYS A 390 22.07 -2.31 12.76
N LYS A 391 22.63 -1.52 11.86
CA LYS A 391 21.91 -0.87 10.75
C LYS A 391 21.14 -1.87 9.88
N LEU A 392 21.77 -2.99 9.52
CA LEU A 392 21.14 -4.05 8.73
C LEU A 392 19.89 -4.60 9.40
N THR A 393 19.90 -4.82 10.72
CA THR A 393 18.75 -5.31 11.48
C THR A 393 17.57 -4.32 11.42
N HIS A 394 17.86 -3.02 11.51
CA HIS A 394 16.85 -1.98 11.35
C HIS A 394 16.27 -1.93 9.92
N ILE A 395 17.09 -2.13 8.88
CA ILE A 395 16.63 -2.22 7.49
C ILE A 395 15.69 -3.42 7.33
N LEU A 396 16.07 -4.60 7.80
CA LEU A 396 15.25 -5.80 7.72
C LEU A 396 13.90 -5.64 8.42
N LEU A 397 13.91 -4.97 9.59
CA LEU A 397 12.67 -4.59 10.27
C LEU A 397 11.82 -3.65 9.42
N SER A 398 12.43 -2.61 8.83
CA SER A 398 11.73 -1.57 8.08
C SER A 398 11.01 -2.12 6.83
N ILE A 399 11.54 -3.14 6.19
CA ILE A 399 10.95 -3.78 5.01
C ILE A 399 9.56 -4.35 5.33
N ARG A 400 9.36 -4.92 6.51
CA ARG A 400 8.07 -5.51 6.92
C ARG A 400 7.21 -4.58 7.79
N LYS A 401 7.82 -3.58 8.41
CA LYS A 401 7.15 -2.66 9.32
C LYS A 401 6.52 -1.50 8.57
N GLN A 402 5.25 -1.58 8.22
CA GLN A 402 4.52 -0.50 7.54
C GLN A 402 3.91 0.55 8.48
N THR A 403 3.74 0.19 9.75
CA THR A 403 3.21 1.08 10.77
C THR A 403 4.23 1.26 11.88
N HIS A 404 3.99 2.23 12.76
CA HIS A 404 4.83 2.42 13.94
C HIS A 404 4.67 1.31 15.01
N ASN A 405 3.82 0.29 14.77
CA ASN A 405 3.52 -0.77 15.75
C ASN A 405 4.41 -2.00 15.56
N LEU A 406 4.88 -2.54 16.67
CA LEU A 406 5.64 -3.80 16.80
C LEU A 406 4.82 -4.91 17.48
N CYS A 407 3.49 -4.78 17.50
CA CYS A 407 2.60 -5.65 18.29
C CYS A 407 2.35 -7.03 17.63
N ASN A 408 2.85 -7.25 16.41
CA ASN A 408 2.71 -8.50 15.69
C ASN A 408 4.08 -9.15 15.46
N SER A 409 4.23 -10.43 15.82
CA SER A 409 5.46 -11.21 15.62
C SER A 409 5.90 -11.31 14.16
N ASP A 410 4.97 -11.22 13.21
CA ASP A 410 5.25 -11.31 11.77
C ASP A 410 6.19 -10.23 11.26
N VAL A 411 6.25 -9.07 11.93
CA VAL A 411 7.18 -7.97 11.59
C VAL A 411 8.63 -8.42 11.71
N PHE A 412 8.91 -9.40 12.59
CA PHE A 412 10.26 -9.89 12.89
C PHE A 412 10.68 -11.12 12.09
N LYS A 413 9.82 -11.67 11.24
CA LYS A 413 10.10 -12.88 10.44
C LYS A 413 11.29 -12.72 9.48
N TRP A 414 11.61 -11.50 9.07
CA TRP A 414 12.74 -11.23 8.18
C TRP A 414 14.00 -10.75 8.90
N ILE A 415 14.04 -10.86 10.21
CA ILE A 415 15.24 -10.62 11.01
C ILE A 415 15.79 -11.99 11.44
N PRO A 416 16.84 -12.51 10.79
CA PRO A 416 17.43 -13.78 11.18
C PRO A 416 17.85 -13.78 12.63
N LEU A 417 17.68 -14.89 13.32
CA LEU A 417 18.28 -15.05 14.64
C LEU A 417 19.72 -15.48 14.47
N VAL A 418 20.62 -14.60 14.88
CA VAL A 418 22.06 -14.89 14.87
C VAL A 418 22.49 -15.61 16.16
N PRO A 419 23.65 -16.30 16.22
CA PRO A 419 24.19 -16.84 17.47
C PRO A 419 24.31 -15.75 18.54
N LEU A 420 23.84 -16.05 19.76
CA LEU A 420 23.84 -15.10 20.88
C LEU A 420 25.07 -15.30 21.78
N ASP A 421 26.22 -15.56 21.19
CA ASP A 421 27.51 -15.91 21.84
C ASP A 421 28.56 -14.78 21.81
N ARG A 422 28.20 -13.62 21.20
CA ARG A 422 29.13 -12.51 20.99
C ARG A 422 28.43 -11.17 20.87
N LYS A 423 29.19 -10.08 21.02
CA LYS A 423 28.71 -8.74 20.66
C LYS A 423 28.79 -8.51 19.17
N TRP A 424 27.68 -8.09 18.56
CA TRP A 424 27.55 -7.80 17.14
C TRP A 424 27.81 -6.33 16.85
N ASN A 425 28.36 -6.07 15.66
CA ASN A 425 28.41 -4.76 15.03
C ASN A 425 28.21 -4.93 13.51
N ASN A 426 28.10 -3.84 12.76
CA ASN A 426 27.84 -3.92 11.33
C ASN A 426 28.90 -4.74 10.58
N ILE A 427 30.19 -4.59 10.91
CA ILE A 427 31.28 -5.29 10.21
C ILE A 427 31.17 -6.80 10.42
N ILE A 428 30.99 -7.24 11.66
CA ILE A 428 30.86 -8.68 12.01
C ILE A 428 29.60 -9.25 11.36
N LEU A 429 28.50 -8.47 11.35
CA LEU A 429 27.22 -8.90 10.79
C LEU A 429 27.27 -9.04 9.26
N HIS A 430 27.89 -8.08 8.57
CA HIS A 430 28.09 -8.16 7.12
C HIS A 430 28.92 -9.37 6.73
N LYS A 431 29.99 -9.64 7.47
CA LYS A 431 30.83 -10.83 7.27
C LYS A 431 30.05 -12.12 7.53
N TYR A 432 29.25 -12.17 8.58
CA TYR A 432 28.42 -13.34 8.93
C TYR A 432 27.43 -13.71 7.81
N PHE A 433 26.82 -12.71 7.20
CA PHE A 433 25.89 -12.91 6.07
C PHE A 433 26.60 -12.99 4.71
N ASN A 434 27.92 -12.93 4.67
CA ASN A 434 28.72 -12.97 3.44
C ASN A 434 28.31 -11.87 2.43
N LEU A 435 28.11 -10.65 2.91
CA LEU A 435 27.80 -9.49 2.09
C LEU A 435 29.11 -8.94 1.49
N ASN A 436 29.09 -8.63 0.19
CA ASN A 436 30.20 -7.96 -0.50
C ASN A 436 30.09 -6.43 -0.40
N ASP A 437 31.10 -5.72 -0.92
CA ASP A 437 31.17 -4.25 -0.85
C ASP A 437 29.97 -3.58 -1.53
N GLU A 438 29.48 -4.08 -2.67
CA GLU A 438 28.29 -3.54 -3.35
C GLU A 438 27.05 -3.58 -2.45
N HIS A 439 26.84 -4.68 -1.71
CA HIS A 439 25.73 -4.83 -0.78
C HIS A 439 25.88 -3.89 0.41
N ILE A 440 27.10 -3.75 0.93
CA ILE A 440 27.44 -2.89 2.07
C ILE A 440 27.20 -1.42 1.69
N ASP A 441 27.70 -1.02 0.52
CA ASP A 441 27.50 0.35 -0.01
C ASP A 441 26.02 0.65 -0.17
N PHE A 442 25.23 -0.27 -0.76
CA PHE A 442 23.79 -0.09 -0.86
C PHE A 442 23.13 0.04 0.52
N ILE A 443 23.44 -0.83 1.48
CA ILE A 443 22.96 -0.76 2.87
C ILE A 443 23.30 0.60 3.47
N ASN A 444 24.47 1.15 3.19
CA ASN A 444 24.91 2.44 3.70
C ASN A 444 24.12 3.61 3.11
N THR A 445 23.63 3.51 1.87
CA THR A 445 22.78 4.55 1.24
C THR A 445 21.38 4.63 1.86
N ILE A 446 20.88 3.56 2.49
CA ILE A 446 19.53 3.53 3.07
C ILE A 446 19.47 4.45 4.28
N LYS A 447 18.63 5.46 4.20
CA LYS A 447 18.33 6.36 5.33
C LYS A 447 17.23 5.73 6.18
N LEU A 448 17.48 5.67 7.47
CA LEU A 448 16.54 5.17 8.47
C LEU A 448 16.31 6.26 9.52
N ASP A 449 15.04 6.39 9.94
CA ASP A 449 14.70 7.20 11.10
C ASP A 449 14.97 6.37 12.38
N GLY A 450 15.89 6.77 13.20
CA GLY A 450 16.19 6.08 14.47
C GLY A 450 17.68 6.09 14.83
N LYS A 451 17.98 5.58 16.03
CA LYS A 451 19.36 5.38 16.52
C LYS A 451 19.79 3.96 16.20
N TYR A 452 20.78 3.84 15.33
CA TYR A 452 21.50 2.59 15.02
C TYR A 452 23.01 2.87 15.09
N ILE A 453 23.80 1.85 15.34
CA ILE A 453 25.26 1.92 15.45
C ILE A 453 25.90 1.56 14.11
#